data_2d2ed1c045b37dfd7cd2dd681ffdc146
#
_entry.id   2d2ed1c045b37dfd7cd2dd681ffdc146
#
_cell.length_a   1.000
_cell.length_b   1.000
_cell.length_c   1.000
_cell.angle_alpha   90.00
_cell.angle_beta   90.00
_cell.angle_gamma   90.00
#
_symmetry.space_group_name_H-M   'P 1'
#
loop_
_entity.id
_entity.type
_entity.pdbx_description
1 polymer ?
#
loop_
_entity_poly.entity_id
_entity_poly.type
_entity_poly.pdbx_seq_one_letter_code
_entity_poly.pdbx_strand_id
1 'polypeptide(L)'
;MTKQDVLALFAHLAQGDGAEFFAHVADDVDWTVMGTHPLAGRYRTKADFLAGTFNKLALVLPQGTQLSVENVLLDGDGAIVELRSHATAKNGMRFDNHYCWLCRFAGQTIVEVRAYLDSWMVAEVFKENPVGV
;
A
#
# COMPACT_ATOMS: atom_id res chain seq x y z
N MET A 1 10.61 15.02 -8.67
CA MET A 1 11.05 13.72 -8.13
C MET A 1 11.89 12.97 -9.15
N THR A 2 13.04 12.50 -8.74
CA THR A 2 13.85 11.59 -9.55
C THR A 2 13.51 10.15 -9.18
N LYS A 3 13.97 9.21 -10.00
CA LYS A 3 13.82 7.78 -9.67
C LYS A 3 14.46 7.46 -8.32
N GLN A 4 15.63 8.05 -8.03
CA GLN A 4 16.32 7.85 -6.76
C GLN A 4 15.49 8.37 -5.58
N ASP A 5 14.82 9.51 -5.74
CA ASP A 5 13.94 10.05 -4.71
C ASP A 5 12.79 9.10 -4.42
N VAL A 6 12.18 8.54 -5.46
CA VAL A 6 11.08 7.57 -5.32
C VAL A 6 11.57 6.30 -4.63
N LEU A 7 12.71 5.77 -5.05
CA LEU A 7 13.29 4.56 -4.43
C LEU A 7 13.62 4.79 -2.96
N ALA A 8 14.19 5.95 -2.61
CA ALA A 8 14.52 6.29 -1.23
C ALA A 8 13.26 6.38 -0.36
N LEU A 9 12.19 7.00 -0.88
CA LEU A 9 10.93 7.12 -0.17
C LEU A 9 10.31 5.73 0.09
N PHE A 10 10.21 4.90 -0.94
CA PHE A 10 9.57 3.59 -0.84
C PHE A 10 10.43 2.58 -0.06
N ALA A 11 11.74 2.82 0.10
CA ALA A 11 12.59 1.96 0.92
C ALA A 11 12.10 1.87 2.37
N HIS A 12 11.45 2.91 2.89
CA HIS A 12 10.86 2.90 4.23
C HIS A 12 9.80 1.79 4.37
N LEU A 13 9.00 1.56 3.34
CA LEU A 13 7.99 0.48 3.37
C LEU A 13 8.63 -0.90 3.41
N ALA A 14 9.75 -1.08 2.70
CA ALA A 14 10.47 -2.36 2.71
C ALA A 14 11.09 -2.64 4.09
N GLN A 15 11.41 -1.60 4.83
CA GLN A 15 12.02 -1.70 6.17
C GLN A 15 10.97 -1.77 7.28
N GLY A 16 9.68 -1.72 6.93
CA GLY A 16 8.60 -1.73 7.92
C GLY A 16 8.40 -0.38 8.61
N ASP A 17 8.97 0.70 8.07
CA ASP A 17 8.84 2.05 8.62
C ASP A 17 7.73 2.82 7.87
N GLY A 18 6.49 2.40 8.09
CA GLY A 18 5.33 3.05 7.48
C GLY A 18 5.16 4.49 7.92
N ALA A 19 5.49 4.80 9.17
CA ALA A 19 5.35 6.16 9.69
C ALA A 19 6.19 7.16 8.87
N GLU A 20 7.43 6.80 8.55
CA GLU A 20 8.29 7.67 7.76
C GLU A 20 7.80 7.80 6.31
N PHE A 21 7.32 6.70 5.72
CA PHE A 21 6.73 6.75 4.38
C PHE A 21 5.52 7.70 4.37
N PHE A 22 4.58 7.49 5.29
CA PHE A 22 3.33 8.26 5.31
C PHE A 22 3.51 9.71 5.76
N ALA A 23 4.65 10.04 6.35
CA ALA A 23 5.00 11.45 6.59
C ALA A 23 5.11 12.24 5.27
N HIS A 24 5.39 11.55 4.15
CA HIS A 24 5.48 12.15 2.82
C HIS A 24 4.20 11.97 1.99
N VAL A 25 3.10 11.61 2.63
CA VAL A 25 1.78 11.52 2.00
C VAL A 25 0.91 12.64 2.55
N ALA A 26 0.21 13.36 1.68
CA ALA A 26 -0.65 14.46 2.09
C ALA A 26 -1.78 13.97 3.00
N ASP A 27 -2.17 14.79 3.98
CA ASP A 27 -3.29 14.45 4.87
C ASP A 27 -4.61 14.31 4.09
N ASP A 28 -4.77 15.09 3.02
CA ASP A 28 -5.94 15.06 2.13
C ASP A 28 -5.69 14.25 0.86
N VAL A 29 -4.82 13.26 0.91
CA VAL A 29 -4.53 12.40 -0.23
C VAL A 29 -5.80 11.78 -0.81
N ASP A 30 -5.87 11.70 -2.14
CA ASP A 30 -6.93 10.97 -2.83
C ASP A 30 -6.37 9.60 -3.21
N TRP A 31 -6.71 8.57 -2.43
CA TRP A 31 -6.17 7.23 -2.60
C TRP A 31 -7.28 6.24 -2.93
N THR A 32 -7.23 5.68 -4.14
CA THR A 32 -8.18 4.66 -4.56
C THR A 32 -7.50 3.30 -4.57
N VAL A 33 -8.10 2.35 -3.86
CA VAL A 33 -7.70 0.94 -3.91
C VAL A 33 -8.68 0.23 -4.82
N MET A 34 -8.18 -0.26 -5.94
CA MET A 34 -9.00 -0.89 -6.97
C MET A 34 -9.37 -2.32 -6.58
N GLY A 35 -10.48 -2.80 -7.14
CA GLY A 35 -10.92 -4.18 -6.97
C GLY A 35 -12.24 -4.29 -6.25
N THR A 36 -12.59 -5.54 -5.89
CA THR A 36 -13.86 -5.89 -5.24
C THR A 36 -13.58 -6.71 -3.97
N HIS A 37 -12.54 -6.35 -3.24
CA HIS A 37 -12.12 -7.00 -1.99
C HIS A 37 -12.40 -6.09 -0.78
N PRO A 38 -12.20 -6.59 0.46
CA PRO A 38 -12.54 -5.83 1.66
C PRO A 38 -11.82 -4.49 1.86
N LEU A 39 -10.67 -4.29 1.20
CA LEU A 39 -9.91 -3.05 1.32
C LEU A 39 -10.17 -2.06 0.18
N ALA A 40 -10.97 -2.47 -0.83
CA ALA A 40 -11.23 -1.63 -2.00
C ALA A 40 -12.06 -0.40 -1.62
N GLY A 41 -11.81 0.69 -2.32
CA GLY A 41 -12.57 1.92 -2.13
C GLY A 41 -11.73 3.16 -2.41
N ARG A 42 -12.39 4.30 -2.35
CA ARG A 42 -11.74 5.60 -2.49
C ARG A 42 -11.68 6.28 -1.15
N TYR A 43 -10.46 6.57 -0.72
CA TYR A 43 -10.17 7.21 0.57
C TYR A 43 -9.72 8.65 0.29
N ARG A 44 -10.34 9.61 0.95
CA ARG A 44 -10.10 11.03 0.71
C ARG A 44 -9.19 11.68 1.75
N THR A 45 -8.78 10.93 2.74
CA THR A 45 -7.79 11.36 3.73
C THR A 45 -6.82 10.24 4.02
N LYS A 46 -5.61 10.60 4.45
CA LYS A 46 -4.60 9.63 4.87
C LYS A 46 -5.11 8.79 6.05
N ALA A 47 -5.78 9.44 7.01
CA ALA A 47 -6.31 8.75 8.18
C ALA A 47 -7.33 7.68 7.79
N ASP A 48 -8.25 8.00 6.88
CA ASP A 48 -9.25 7.04 6.42
C ASP A 48 -8.62 5.90 5.64
N PHE A 49 -7.62 6.22 4.81
CA PHE A 49 -6.89 5.20 4.06
C PHE A 49 -6.20 4.20 5.00
N LEU A 50 -5.47 4.69 5.99
CA LEU A 50 -4.76 3.82 6.93
C LEU A 50 -5.74 2.97 7.74
N ALA A 51 -6.83 3.57 8.23
CA ALA A 51 -7.85 2.85 8.99
C ALA A 51 -8.52 1.77 8.15
N GLY A 52 -8.76 2.04 6.87
CA GLY A 52 -9.46 1.14 5.96
C GLY A 52 -8.58 0.06 5.32
N THR A 53 -7.27 0.17 5.41
CA THR A 53 -6.33 -0.73 4.72
C THR A 53 -5.27 -1.30 5.64
N PHE A 54 -4.17 -0.59 5.88
CA PHE A 54 -3.05 -1.12 6.67
C PHE A 54 -3.45 -1.56 8.07
N ASN A 55 -4.32 -0.80 8.73
CA ASN A 55 -4.77 -1.16 10.09
C ASN A 55 -5.64 -2.42 10.08
N LYS A 56 -6.44 -2.64 9.04
CA LYS A 56 -7.20 -3.89 8.89
C LYS A 56 -6.29 -5.07 8.57
N LEU A 57 -5.31 -4.87 7.69
CA LEU A 57 -4.33 -5.92 7.37
C LEU A 57 -3.53 -6.32 8.60
N ALA A 58 -3.20 -5.38 9.48
CA ALA A 58 -2.48 -5.68 10.71
C ALA A 58 -3.22 -6.67 11.61
N LEU A 59 -4.54 -6.77 11.50
CA LEU A 59 -5.33 -7.73 12.26
C LEU A 59 -5.11 -9.17 11.80
N VAL A 60 -4.72 -9.38 10.55
CA VAL A 60 -4.51 -10.71 9.96
C VAL A 60 -3.05 -11.01 9.64
N LEU A 61 -2.19 -9.99 9.59
CA LEU A 61 -0.75 -10.12 9.33
C LEU A 61 0.03 -9.68 10.57
N PRO A 62 0.36 -10.60 11.51
CA PRO A 62 0.94 -10.22 12.81
C PRO A 62 2.27 -9.48 12.71
N GLN A 63 3.05 -9.73 11.65
CA GLN A 63 4.36 -9.10 11.45
C GLN A 63 4.24 -7.83 10.60
N GLY A 64 3.01 -7.40 10.26
CA GLY A 64 2.76 -6.28 9.38
C GLY A 64 3.03 -6.62 7.92
N THR A 65 3.07 -5.57 7.09
CA THR A 65 3.27 -5.71 5.65
C THR A 65 4.52 -4.93 5.25
N GLN A 66 5.55 -5.62 4.77
CA GLN A 66 6.70 -5.00 4.15
C GLN A 66 6.50 -5.03 2.63
N LEU A 67 6.73 -3.88 1.99
CA LEU A 67 6.57 -3.73 0.55
C LEU A 67 7.92 -3.38 -0.07
N SER A 68 8.42 -4.24 -0.95
CA SER A 68 9.65 -3.97 -1.68
C SER A 68 9.34 -3.53 -3.11
N VAL A 69 10.15 -2.60 -3.62
CA VAL A 69 10.00 -2.06 -4.98
C VAL A 69 10.59 -3.04 -5.98
N GLU A 70 9.81 -3.37 -6.99
CA GLU A 70 10.28 -4.18 -8.12
C GLU A 70 10.62 -3.33 -9.34
N ASN A 71 9.89 -2.23 -9.56
CA ASN A 71 10.11 -1.36 -10.71
C ASN A 71 9.53 0.03 -10.47
N VAL A 72 10.12 1.05 -11.10
CA VAL A 72 9.65 2.43 -11.07
C VAL A 72 9.70 3.01 -12.46
N LEU A 73 8.58 3.59 -12.90
CA LEU A 73 8.48 4.35 -14.14
C LEU A 73 8.04 5.77 -13.78
N LEU A 74 8.65 6.76 -14.40
CA LEU A 74 8.33 8.17 -14.16
C LEU A 74 7.70 8.81 -15.39
N ASP A 75 6.72 9.68 -15.16
CA ASP A 75 6.11 10.51 -16.20
C ASP A 75 5.64 11.82 -15.58
N GLY A 76 6.36 12.91 -15.84
CA GLY A 76 6.05 14.22 -15.26
C GLY A 76 6.08 14.18 -13.73
N ASP A 77 4.97 14.60 -13.11
CA ASP A 77 4.80 14.54 -11.66
C ASP A 77 4.28 13.20 -11.17
N GLY A 78 4.18 12.22 -12.05
CA GLY A 78 3.69 10.88 -11.76
C GLY A 78 4.79 9.84 -11.67
N ALA A 79 4.56 8.83 -10.85
CA ALA A 79 5.41 7.66 -10.74
C ALA A 79 4.53 6.41 -10.68
N ILE A 80 4.87 5.41 -11.50
CA ILE A 80 4.27 4.09 -11.41
C ILE A 80 5.27 3.22 -10.66
N VAL A 81 4.85 2.69 -9.52
CA VAL A 81 5.70 1.89 -8.65
C VAL A 81 5.10 0.50 -8.52
N GLU A 82 5.84 -0.49 -9.01
CA GLU A 82 5.46 -1.89 -8.83
C GLU A 82 6.12 -2.42 -7.57
N LEU A 83 5.30 -3.04 -6.71
CA LEU A 83 5.70 -3.46 -5.38
C LEU A 83 5.31 -4.91 -5.14
N ARG A 84 5.98 -5.53 -4.19
CA ARG A 84 5.64 -6.86 -3.73
C ARG A 84 5.62 -6.89 -2.20
N SER A 85 4.56 -7.46 -1.62
CA SER A 85 4.51 -7.68 -0.18
C SER A 85 5.21 -8.99 0.19
N HIS A 86 5.70 -9.02 1.43
CA HIS A 86 6.31 -10.21 2.04
C HIS A 86 5.69 -10.34 3.42
N ALA A 87 4.69 -11.21 3.55
CA ALA A 87 3.97 -11.36 4.81
C ALA A 87 3.43 -12.77 4.96
N THR A 88 3.18 -13.16 6.22
CA THR A 88 2.54 -14.41 6.56
C THR A 88 1.36 -14.13 7.47
N ALA A 89 0.19 -14.63 7.10
CA ALA A 89 -1.03 -14.45 7.87
C ALA A 89 -1.04 -15.33 9.12
N LYS A 90 -1.97 -15.05 10.03
CA LYS A 90 -2.13 -15.79 11.28
C LYS A 90 -2.24 -17.29 11.08
N ASN A 91 -2.94 -17.73 10.02
CA ASN A 91 -3.13 -19.16 9.72
C ASN A 91 -1.99 -19.78 8.92
N GLY A 92 -0.90 -19.02 8.67
CA GLY A 92 0.24 -19.50 7.90
C GLY A 92 0.14 -19.23 6.39
N MET A 93 -0.97 -18.68 5.90
CA MET A 93 -1.12 -18.32 4.49
C MET A 93 -0.10 -17.25 4.12
N ARG A 94 0.59 -17.41 2.97
CA ARG A 94 1.49 -16.38 2.45
C ARG A 94 0.67 -15.25 1.84
N PHE A 95 1.06 -14.02 2.16
CA PHE A 95 0.48 -12.83 1.56
C PHE A 95 1.57 -12.08 0.79
N ASP A 96 2.07 -12.72 -0.25
CA ASP A 96 3.08 -12.15 -1.16
C ASP A 96 2.34 -11.57 -2.36
N ASN A 97 1.66 -10.45 -2.14
CA ASN A 97 0.84 -9.80 -3.15
C ASN A 97 1.70 -8.93 -4.07
N HIS A 98 1.20 -8.68 -5.27
CA HIS A 98 1.82 -7.79 -6.24
C HIS A 98 0.97 -6.54 -6.39
N TYR A 99 1.63 -5.38 -6.42
CA TYR A 99 0.96 -4.08 -6.46
C TYR A 99 1.48 -3.24 -7.61
N CYS A 100 0.59 -2.43 -8.17
CA CYS A 100 0.96 -1.36 -9.09
C CYS A 100 0.31 -0.09 -8.57
N TRP A 101 1.12 0.85 -8.09
CA TRP A 101 0.64 2.11 -7.56
C TRP A 101 0.97 3.24 -8.54
N LEU A 102 -0.07 3.91 -9.05
CA LEU A 102 0.08 5.10 -9.85
C LEU A 102 0.02 6.31 -8.92
N CYS A 103 1.18 6.89 -8.64
CA CYS A 103 1.32 7.99 -7.69
C CYS A 103 1.49 9.31 -8.40
N ARG A 104 0.86 10.37 -7.88
CA ARG A 104 1.11 11.74 -8.32
C ARG A 104 1.69 12.52 -7.15
N PHE A 105 2.73 13.29 -7.44
CA PHE A 105 3.45 14.10 -6.46
C PHE A 105 3.17 15.59 -6.63
N ALA A 106 3.10 16.30 -5.51
CA ALA A 106 3.23 17.75 -5.47
C ALA A 106 4.52 18.02 -4.68
N GLY A 107 5.58 18.41 -5.41
CA GLY A 107 6.92 18.47 -4.82
C GLY A 107 7.38 17.08 -4.37
N GLN A 108 7.66 16.94 -3.09
CA GLN A 108 8.11 15.68 -2.48
C GLN A 108 6.97 14.91 -1.80
N THR A 109 5.72 15.37 -1.97
CA THR A 109 4.56 14.83 -1.25
C THR A 109 3.65 14.08 -2.22
N ILE A 110 3.24 12.86 -1.84
CA ILE A 110 2.24 12.10 -2.59
C ILE A 110 0.87 12.71 -2.32
N VAL A 111 0.15 13.09 -3.37
CA VAL A 111 -1.18 13.72 -3.26
C VAL A 111 -2.29 12.86 -3.86
N GLU A 112 -1.95 11.90 -4.71
CA GLU A 112 -2.93 11.00 -5.31
C GLU A 112 -2.29 9.65 -5.57
N VAL A 113 -3.05 8.57 -5.31
CA VAL A 113 -2.62 7.20 -5.64
C VAL A 113 -3.80 6.42 -6.20
N ARG A 114 -3.58 5.66 -7.26
CA ARG A 114 -4.47 4.59 -7.69
C ARG A 114 -3.70 3.29 -7.55
N ALA A 115 -4.18 2.41 -6.67
CA ALA A 115 -3.49 1.18 -6.31
C ALA A 115 -4.21 -0.03 -6.88
N TYR A 116 -3.51 -0.78 -7.70
CA TYR A 116 -3.97 -2.06 -8.27
C TYR A 116 -3.20 -3.19 -7.59
N LEU A 117 -3.86 -4.30 -7.36
CA LEU A 117 -3.28 -5.44 -6.66
C LEU A 117 -4.04 -6.72 -7.01
N ASP A 118 -3.54 -7.86 -6.51
CA ASP A 118 -4.27 -9.12 -6.63
C ASP A 118 -5.41 -9.13 -5.62
N SER A 119 -6.61 -8.81 -6.10
CA SER A 119 -7.83 -8.69 -5.30
C SER A 119 -8.25 -10.03 -4.68
N TRP A 120 -8.04 -11.14 -5.40
CA TRP A 120 -8.39 -12.47 -4.90
C TRP A 120 -7.61 -12.80 -3.64
N MET A 121 -6.31 -12.51 -3.65
CA MET A 121 -5.45 -12.80 -2.49
C MET A 121 -5.89 -12.00 -1.26
N VAL A 122 -6.28 -10.72 -1.44
CA VAL A 122 -6.80 -9.91 -0.33
C VAL A 122 -8.09 -10.53 0.23
N ALA A 123 -9.02 -10.88 -0.65
CA ALA A 123 -10.27 -11.50 -0.22
C ALA A 123 -10.02 -12.82 0.52
N GLU A 124 -9.10 -13.66 0.01
CA GLU A 124 -8.77 -14.95 0.64
C GLU A 124 -8.12 -14.77 2.00
N VAL A 125 -7.20 -13.83 2.18
CA VAL A 125 -6.52 -13.67 3.47
C VAL A 125 -7.52 -13.28 4.57
N PHE A 126 -8.50 -12.45 4.26
CA PHE A 126 -9.54 -12.10 5.22
C PHE A 126 -10.55 -13.22 5.45
N LYS A 127 -10.88 -13.98 4.41
CA LYS A 127 -11.77 -15.14 4.52
C LYS A 127 -11.16 -16.23 5.40
N GLU A 128 -9.86 -16.49 5.22
CA GLU A 128 -9.14 -17.54 5.93
C GLU A 128 -8.68 -17.13 7.33
N ASN A 129 -8.71 -15.84 7.63
CA ASN A 129 -8.31 -15.28 8.92
C ASN A 129 -9.42 -14.33 9.42
N PRO A 130 -10.60 -14.86 9.79
CA PRO A 130 -11.71 -14.00 10.23
C PRO A 130 -11.30 -13.11 11.39
N VAL A 131 -11.63 -11.82 11.29
CA VAL A 131 -11.36 -10.85 12.35
C VAL A 131 -12.67 -10.50 13.04
N GLY A 132 -12.68 -10.68 14.33
CA GLY A 132 -13.68 -10.24 15.27
C GLY A 132 -15.13 -10.45 14.86
N VAL A 133 -16.02 -10.33 15.71
CA VAL A 133 -17.46 -10.33 15.42
C VAL A 133 -18.08 -9.14 16.11
#